data_6db49c91975d7dedc0769889f492c8e2
#
_entry.id   6db49c91975d7dedc0769889f492c8e2
#
_cell.length_a   1.000
_cell.length_b   1.000
_cell.length_c   1.000
_cell.angle_alpha   90.00
_cell.angle_beta   90.00
_cell.angle_gamma   90.00
#
_symmetry.space_group_name_H-M   'P 1'
#
loop_
_entity.id
_entity.type
_entity.pdbx_description
1 polymer ?
#
loop_
_entity_poly.entity_id
_entity_poly.type
_entity_poly.pdbx_seq_one_letter_code
_entity_poly.pdbx_strand_id
1 'polypeptide(L)'
;MKYTQLGNTGIEVSRICVGCMSYGKPSEDFHLWTLNQKETTKMIKHALDLGVNFFDTANGYSHGTSEEFLGKALKDLGVARVAEVAERLGVTMTEVALAWLLKRGVAAPIVGATKVPHFNDAVRALDLDLSDEDTAYLEEPYKAHEVVGAL
;
A
#
# COMPACT_ATOMS: atom_id res chain seq x y z
N MET A 1 17.03 4.79 5.95
CA MET A 1 16.72 4.21 4.61
C MET A 1 17.11 5.21 3.53
N LYS A 2 17.52 4.77 2.34
CA LYS A 2 17.70 5.63 1.15
C LYS A 2 16.47 5.46 0.25
N TYR A 3 16.04 6.55 -0.40
CA TYR A 3 14.86 6.58 -1.25
C TYR A 3 15.22 6.95 -2.68
N THR A 4 14.31 6.74 -3.61
CA THR A 4 14.41 7.11 -5.02
C THR A 4 13.01 7.28 -5.60
N GLN A 5 12.90 8.04 -6.68
CA GLN A 5 11.63 8.11 -7.39
C GLN A 5 11.38 6.84 -8.20
N LEU A 6 10.14 6.38 -8.19
CA LEU A 6 9.69 5.26 -9.02
C LEU A 6 9.46 5.76 -10.46
N GLY A 7 10.52 5.72 -11.27
CA GLY A 7 10.48 6.26 -12.62
C GLY A 7 10.13 7.76 -12.63
N ASN A 8 9.18 8.15 -13.48
CA ASN A 8 8.70 9.53 -13.60
C ASN A 8 7.35 9.75 -12.92
N THR A 9 6.99 8.89 -11.95
CA THR A 9 5.65 8.92 -11.31
C THR A 9 5.52 9.99 -10.23
N GLY A 10 6.63 10.56 -9.75
CA GLY A 10 6.65 11.44 -8.58
C GLY A 10 6.51 10.69 -7.24
N ILE A 11 6.37 9.36 -7.28
CA ILE A 11 6.27 8.52 -6.08
C ILE A 11 7.67 8.20 -5.57
N GLU A 12 7.96 8.58 -4.33
CA GLU A 12 9.22 8.24 -3.69
C GLU A 12 9.11 6.91 -2.95
N VAL A 13 10.01 5.98 -3.29
CA VAL A 13 10.07 4.64 -2.69
C VAL A 13 11.42 4.38 -2.08
N SER A 14 11.45 3.52 -1.06
CA SER A 14 12.71 3.01 -0.52
C SER A 14 13.49 2.25 -1.61
N ARG A 15 14.82 2.40 -1.61
CA ARG A 15 15.69 1.67 -2.55
C ARG A 15 15.76 0.17 -2.26
N ILE A 16 15.11 -0.27 -1.19
CA ILE A 16 14.83 -1.67 -0.89
C ILE A 16 13.33 -1.89 -1.07
N CYS A 17 12.99 -2.85 -1.91
CA CYS A 17 11.64 -3.39 -2.03
C CYS A 17 11.58 -4.72 -1.27
N VAL A 18 10.54 -4.92 -0.46
CA VAL A 18 10.31 -6.21 0.21
C VAL A 18 9.44 -7.08 -0.68
N GLY A 19 10.02 -8.17 -1.21
CA GLY A 19 9.28 -9.21 -1.91
C GLY A 19 8.46 -10.05 -0.94
N CYS A 20 7.15 -10.14 -1.18
CA CYS A 20 6.19 -10.80 -0.29
C CYS A 20 5.88 -12.25 -0.66
N MET A 21 6.60 -12.86 -1.59
CA MET A 21 6.48 -14.29 -1.93
C MET A 21 6.69 -15.20 -0.72
N SER A 22 7.47 -14.74 0.27
CA SER A 22 7.77 -15.47 1.50
C SER A 22 6.62 -15.45 2.53
N TYR A 23 5.53 -14.77 2.24
CA TYR A 23 4.39 -14.61 3.14
C TYR A 23 3.17 -15.38 2.62
N GLY A 24 2.33 -15.84 3.54
CA GLY A 24 1.10 -16.55 3.19
C GLY A 24 0.99 -17.89 3.86
N LYS A 25 -0.11 -18.59 3.61
CA LYS A 25 -0.34 -19.92 4.16
C LYS A 25 0.63 -20.93 3.53
N PRO A 26 1.44 -21.64 4.35
CA PRO A 26 2.23 -22.75 3.83
C PRO A 26 1.33 -23.82 3.21
N SER A 27 1.72 -24.34 2.04
CA SER A 27 1.03 -25.45 1.39
C SER A 27 2.02 -26.32 0.62
N GLU A 28 1.67 -27.58 0.41
CA GLU A 28 2.48 -28.50 -0.40
C GLU A 28 2.52 -28.08 -1.88
N ASP A 29 1.44 -27.44 -2.35
CA ASP A 29 1.30 -27.00 -3.74
C ASP A 29 2.06 -25.70 -4.04
N PHE A 30 2.55 -25.00 -3.00
CA PHE A 30 3.32 -23.77 -3.17
C PHE A 30 4.65 -23.87 -2.42
N HIS A 31 4.71 -23.40 -1.16
CA HIS A 31 5.93 -23.47 -0.36
C HIS A 31 5.61 -23.70 1.12
N LEU A 32 6.26 -24.70 1.72
CA LEU A 32 6.12 -24.99 3.15
C LEU A 32 6.87 -24.01 4.06
N TRP A 33 7.80 -23.22 3.49
CA TRP A 33 8.64 -22.28 4.23
C TRP A 33 8.05 -20.87 4.33
N THR A 34 6.86 -20.63 3.78
CA THR A 34 6.22 -19.31 3.89
C THR A 34 5.82 -19.00 5.33
N LEU A 35 5.93 -17.72 5.68
CA LEU A 35 5.62 -17.25 7.02
C LEU A 35 4.11 -17.08 7.21
N ASN A 36 3.61 -17.52 8.34
CA ASN A 36 2.22 -17.31 8.74
C ASN A 36 1.92 -15.83 9.04
N GLN A 37 0.63 -15.49 9.28
CA GLN A 37 0.20 -14.10 9.50
C GLN A 37 0.96 -13.40 10.62
N LYS A 38 1.18 -14.08 11.75
CA LYS A 38 1.85 -13.47 12.92
C LYS A 38 3.30 -13.12 12.61
N GLU A 39 4.00 -14.01 11.96
CA GLU A 39 5.39 -13.82 11.55
C GLU A 39 5.49 -12.78 10.45
N THR A 40 4.59 -12.81 9.46
CA THR A 40 4.48 -11.78 8.42
C THR A 40 4.30 -10.40 9.03
N THR A 41 3.34 -10.23 9.95
CA THR A 41 3.11 -8.92 10.61
C THR A 41 4.37 -8.43 11.32
N LYS A 42 5.12 -9.32 11.98
CA LYS A 42 6.38 -8.98 12.64
C LYS A 42 7.44 -8.51 11.64
N MET A 43 7.57 -9.19 10.50
CA MET A 43 8.53 -8.84 9.45
C MET A 43 8.17 -7.52 8.77
N ILE A 44 6.90 -7.32 8.44
CA ILE A 44 6.40 -6.06 7.86
C ILE A 44 6.61 -4.90 8.83
N LYS A 45 6.29 -5.10 10.11
CA LYS A 45 6.57 -4.09 11.14
C LYS A 45 8.05 -3.68 11.14
N HIS A 46 8.94 -4.65 11.16
CA HIS A 46 10.37 -4.39 11.16
C HIS A 46 10.83 -3.64 9.89
N ALA A 47 10.30 -4.01 8.72
CA ALA A 47 10.57 -3.30 7.48
C ALA A 47 10.12 -1.83 7.53
N LEU A 48 8.90 -1.57 8.04
CA LEU A 48 8.38 -0.22 8.24
C LEU A 48 9.22 0.58 9.24
N ASP A 49 9.61 -0.02 10.37
CA ASP A 49 10.47 0.61 11.37
C ASP A 49 11.86 1.01 10.80
N LEU A 50 12.35 0.27 9.80
CA LEU A 50 13.57 0.60 9.05
C LEU A 50 13.35 1.66 7.96
N GLY A 51 12.11 2.09 7.73
CA GLY A 51 11.72 3.08 6.74
C GLY A 51 11.47 2.49 5.34
N VAL A 52 11.26 1.18 5.21
CA VAL A 52 10.82 0.59 3.95
C VAL A 52 9.35 0.96 3.73
N ASN A 53 9.05 1.50 2.55
CA ASN A 53 7.70 1.85 2.10
C ASN A 53 7.33 1.21 0.75
N PHE A 54 8.12 0.23 0.30
CA PHE A 54 7.94 -0.43 -0.98
C PHE A 54 7.85 -1.95 -0.79
N PHE A 55 6.74 -2.53 -1.23
CA PHE A 55 6.43 -3.95 -1.09
C PHE A 55 5.96 -4.49 -2.43
N ASP A 56 6.48 -5.66 -2.82
CA ASP A 56 6.08 -6.37 -4.02
C ASP A 56 5.30 -7.62 -3.65
N THR A 57 4.13 -7.80 -4.23
CA THR A 57 3.31 -8.99 -4.03
C THR A 57 2.60 -9.38 -5.32
N ALA A 58 2.04 -10.59 -5.36
CA ALA A 58 1.26 -11.08 -6.49
C ALA A 58 0.11 -11.98 -6.02
N ASN A 59 -0.96 -11.96 -6.79
CA ASN A 59 -2.14 -12.80 -6.55
C ASN A 59 -1.85 -14.32 -6.62
N GLY A 60 -0.77 -14.71 -7.29
CA GLY A 60 -0.30 -16.10 -7.35
C GLY A 60 0.48 -16.55 -6.11
N TYR A 61 0.98 -15.63 -5.28
CA TYR A 61 1.81 -16.01 -4.13
C TYR A 61 0.95 -16.64 -3.02
N SER A 62 1.29 -17.88 -2.65
CA SER A 62 0.55 -18.66 -1.66
C SER A 62 -0.98 -18.65 -1.90
N HIS A 63 -1.39 -18.77 -3.20
CA HIS A 63 -2.80 -18.75 -3.62
C HIS A 63 -3.56 -17.49 -3.16
N GLY A 64 -2.89 -16.32 -3.23
CA GLY A 64 -3.45 -15.02 -2.84
C GLY A 64 -3.30 -14.67 -1.37
N THR A 65 -2.95 -15.64 -0.50
CA THR A 65 -2.83 -15.36 0.93
C THR A 65 -1.62 -14.47 1.27
N SER A 66 -0.66 -14.29 0.37
CA SER A 66 0.42 -13.34 0.54
C SER A 66 -0.11 -11.89 0.58
N GLU A 67 -0.99 -11.53 -0.33
CA GLU A 67 -1.64 -10.21 -0.36
C GLU A 67 -2.55 -10.00 0.85
N GLU A 68 -3.33 -11.03 1.22
CA GLU A 68 -4.16 -10.99 2.43
C GLU A 68 -3.32 -10.72 3.69
N PHE A 69 -2.17 -11.40 3.83
CA PHE A 69 -1.30 -11.29 4.99
C PHE A 69 -0.59 -9.94 5.03
N LEU A 70 -0.11 -9.44 3.88
CA LEU A 70 0.46 -8.10 3.76
C LEU A 70 -0.58 -7.04 4.12
N GLY A 71 -1.76 -7.08 3.50
CA GLY A 71 -2.83 -6.13 3.74
C GLY A 71 -3.28 -6.11 5.20
N LYS A 72 -3.43 -7.30 5.82
CA LYS A 72 -3.76 -7.39 7.24
C LYS A 72 -2.63 -6.84 8.13
N ALA A 73 -1.37 -7.14 7.82
CA ALA A 73 -0.23 -6.62 8.57
C ALA A 73 -0.17 -5.10 8.53
N LEU A 74 -0.32 -4.49 7.35
CA LEU A 74 -0.34 -3.04 7.18
C LEU A 74 -1.51 -2.40 7.95
N LYS A 75 -2.70 -3.01 7.89
CA LYS A 75 -3.86 -2.55 8.67
C LYS A 75 -3.62 -2.63 10.17
N ASP A 76 -3.13 -3.77 10.67
CA ASP A 76 -2.89 -4.00 12.11
C ASP A 76 -1.77 -3.09 12.66
N LEU A 77 -0.85 -2.63 11.80
CA LEU A 77 0.29 -1.77 12.15
C LEU A 77 -0.01 -0.27 12.03
N GLY A 78 -1.27 0.10 11.81
CA GLY A 78 -1.68 1.50 11.81
C GLY A 78 -1.48 2.24 10.48
N VAL A 79 -1.46 1.53 9.34
CA VAL A 79 -1.79 2.13 8.04
C VAL A 79 -3.31 2.45 8.01
N ALA A 80 -3.88 2.65 9.20
CA ALA A 80 -5.28 2.86 9.46
C ALA A 80 -5.80 4.20 8.96
N ARG A 81 -4.92 5.14 8.56
CA ARG A 81 -5.35 6.49 8.19
C ARG A 81 -6.27 6.52 6.98
N VAL A 82 -5.99 5.65 5.99
CA VAL A 82 -6.89 5.50 4.84
C VAL A 82 -8.25 4.95 5.27
N ALA A 83 -8.26 3.99 6.20
CA ALA A 83 -9.50 3.43 6.74
C ALA A 83 -10.27 4.44 7.58
N GLU A 84 -9.59 5.23 8.41
CA GLU A 84 -10.20 6.29 9.23
C GLU A 84 -10.81 7.40 8.38
N VAL A 85 -10.10 7.85 7.34
CA VAL A 85 -10.62 8.82 6.38
C VAL A 85 -11.82 8.23 5.63
N ALA A 86 -11.73 6.99 5.17
CA ALA A 86 -12.81 6.31 4.48
C ALA A 86 -14.08 6.18 5.36
N GLU A 87 -13.92 5.77 6.61
CA GLU A 87 -15.03 5.67 7.57
C GLU A 87 -15.68 7.03 7.82
N ARG A 88 -14.87 8.08 8.05
CA ARG A 88 -15.34 9.44 8.30
C ARG A 88 -16.09 10.04 7.10
N LEU A 89 -15.63 9.75 5.89
CA LEU A 89 -16.26 10.23 4.66
C LEU A 89 -17.40 9.32 4.16
N GLY A 90 -17.59 8.14 4.77
CA GLY A 90 -18.61 7.17 4.36
C GLY A 90 -18.32 6.53 2.99
N VAL A 91 -17.05 6.39 2.63
CA VAL A 91 -16.57 5.85 1.35
C VAL A 91 -15.68 4.63 1.57
N THR A 92 -15.26 3.97 0.50
CA THR A 92 -14.33 2.84 0.62
C THR A 92 -12.88 3.32 0.70
N MET A 93 -11.99 2.48 1.27
CA MET A 93 -10.56 2.76 1.27
C MET A 93 -9.99 2.87 -0.16
N THR A 94 -10.58 2.14 -1.11
CA THR A 94 -10.22 2.22 -2.53
C THR A 94 -10.50 3.61 -3.09
N GLU A 95 -11.67 4.17 -2.77
CA GLU A 95 -12.04 5.52 -3.19
C GLU A 95 -11.07 6.55 -2.62
N VAL A 96 -10.74 6.48 -1.32
CA VAL A 96 -9.78 7.40 -0.67
C VAL A 96 -8.39 7.28 -1.31
N ALA A 97 -7.88 6.07 -1.50
CA ALA A 97 -6.55 5.86 -2.06
C ALA A 97 -6.43 6.38 -3.50
N LEU A 98 -7.45 6.14 -4.32
CA LEU A 98 -7.48 6.62 -5.71
C LEU A 98 -7.68 8.13 -5.79
N ALA A 99 -8.56 8.70 -4.96
CA ALA A 99 -8.76 10.15 -4.88
C ALA A 99 -7.45 10.86 -4.45
N TRP A 100 -6.71 10.28 -3.52
CA TRP A 100 -5.40 10.81 -3.13
C TRP A 100 -4.41 10.80 -4.30
N LEU A 101 -4.31 9.71 -5.08
CA LEU A 101 -3.46 9.64 -6.27
C LEU A 101 -3.83 10.71 -7.29
N LEU A 102 -5.13 10.89 -7.56
CA LEU A 102 -5.64 11.89 -8.49
C LEU A 102 -5.32 13.32 -8.00
N LYS A 103 -5.51 13.59 -6.72
CA LYS A 103 -5.15 14.88 -6.09
C LYS A 103 -3.64 15.16 -6.18
N ARG A 104 -2.80 14.12 -6.20
CA ARG A 104 -1.35 14.24 -6.41
C ARG A 104 -0.92 14.31 -7.87
N GLY A 105 -1.86 14.46 -8.79
CA GLY A 105 -1.60 14.70 -10.21
C GLY A 105 -1.34 13.45 -11.04
N VAL A 106 -1.65 12.26 -10.51
CA VAL A 106 -1.65 11.04 -11.31
C VAL A 106 -2.78 11.13 -12.32
N ALA A 107 -2.45 11.16 -13.62
CA ALA A 107 -3.43 11.40 -14.68
C ALA A 107 -4.46 10.25 -14.82
N ALA A 108 -4.02 9.00 -14.62
CA ALA A 108 -4.88 7.83 -14.71
C ALA A 108 -4.30 6.67 -13.89
N PRO A 109 -4.83 6.40 -12.69
CA PRO A 109 -4.48 5.20 -11.93
C PRO A 109 -4.88 3.93 -12.68
N ILE A 110 -4.00 2.94 -12.73
CA ILE A 110 -4.32 1.63 -13.31
C ILE A 110 -5.05 0.80 -12.25
N VAL A 111 -6.29 0.44 -12.52
CA VAL A 111 -7.13 -0.33 -11.61
C VAL A 111 -7.30 -1.75 -12.11
N GLY A 112 -6.81 -2.73 -11.35
CA GLY A 112 -7.11 -4.15 -11.54
C GLY A 112 -8.31 -4.54 -10.70
N ALA A 113 -9.38 -5.02 -11.33
CA ALA A 113 -10.58 -5.42 -10.61
C ALA A 113 -11.08 -6.79 -11.06
N THR A 114 -11.29 -7.68 -10.10
CA THR A 114 -11.88 -9.02 -10.32
C THR A 114 -13.37 -9.07 -10.03
N LYS A 115 -13.93 -7.97 -9.48
CA LYS A 115 -15.35 -7.85 -9.12
C LYS A 115 -15.89 -6.48 -9.55
N VAL A 116 -17.14 -6.46 -10.03
CA VAL A 116 -17.81 -5.23 -10.49
C VAL A 116 -17.79 -4.10 -9.44
N PRO A 117 -18.01 -4.33 -8.13
CA PRO A 117 -17.96 -3.25 -7.14
C PRO A 117 -16.63 -2.51 -7.12
N HIS A 118 -15.49 -3.17 -7.38
CA HIS A 118 -14.19 -2.51 -7.39
C HIS A 118 -14.04 -1.47 -8.50
N PHE A 119 -14.65 -1.70 -9.67
CA PHE A 119 -14.73 -0.69 -10.73
C PHE A 119 -15.63 0.47 -10.34
N ASN A 120 -16.76 0.19 -9.68
CA ASN A 120 -17.66 1.23 -9.21
C ASN A 120 -16.95 2.15 -8.18
N ASP A 121 -16.19 1.56 -7.25
CA ASP A 121 -15.39 2.31 -6.27
C ASP A 121 -14.35 3.18 -6.97
N ALA A 122 -13.67 2.63 -7.98
CA ALA A 122 -12.66 3.37 -8.74
C ALA A 122 -13.24 4.56 -9.51
N VAL A 123 -14.42 4.41 -10.08
CA VAL A 123 -15.12 5.51 -10.78
C VAL A 123 -15.60 6.57 -9.78
N ARG A 124 -16.15 6.17 -8.63
CA ARG A 124 -16.59 7.12 -7.60
C ARG A 124 -15.44 7.92 -6.99
N ALA A 125 -14.22 7.37 -7.01
CA ALA A 125 -13.04 8.10 -6.58
C ALA A 125 -12.76 9.37 -7.40
N LEU A 126 -13.24 9.46 -8.64
CA LEU A 126 -13.11 10.65 -9.48
C LEU A 126 -13.89 11.84 -8.93
N ASP A 127 -14.99 11.57 -8.23
CA ASP A 127 -15.88 12.58 -7.67
C ASP A 127 -15.56 12.87 -6.19
N LEU A 128 -14.61 12.13 -5.59
CA LEU A 128 -14.20 12.32 -4.20
C LEU A 128 -13.13 13.39 -4.09
N ASP A 129 -13.50 14.55 -3.58
CA ASP A 129 -12.54 15.61 -3.25
C ASP A 129 -12.08 15.46 -1.78
N LEU A 130 -10.84 15.03 -1.61
CA LEU A 130 -10.19 14.99 -0.30
C LEU A 130 -9.79 16.41 0.10
N SER A 131 -10.14 16.81 1.31
CA SER A 131 -9.70 18.10 1.86
C SER A 131 -8.15 18.14 1.98
N ASP A 132 -7.60 19.34 2.12
CA ASP A 132 -6.17 19.50 2.38
C ASP A 132 -5.79 18.92 3.74
N GLU A 133 -6.73 18.96 4.71
CA GLU A 133 -6.56 18.36 6.03
C GLU A 133 -6.50 16.83 5.94
N ASP A 134 -7.40 16.21 5.16
CA ASP A 134 -7.35 14.77 4.88
C ASP A 134 -6.05 14.34 4.23
N THR A 135 -5.64 15.11 3.24
CA THR A 135 -4.39 14.87 2.51
C THR A 135 -3.19 14.95 3.45
N ALA A 136 -3.12 15.99 4.26
CA ALA A 136 -2.07 16.16 5.26
C ALA A 136 -2.07 15.02 6.29
N TYR A 137 -3.25 14.59 6.75
CA TYR A 137 -3.40 13.48 7.67
C TYR A 137 -2.92 12.15 7.07
N LEU A 138 -3.27 11.87 5.81
CA LEU A 138 -2.80 10.67 5.10
C LEU A 138 -1.29 10.65 4.91
N GLU A 139 -0.67 11.83 4.77
CA GLU A 139 0.75 12.00 4.48
C GLU A 139 1.64 12.22 5.71
N GLU A 140 1.06 12.58 6.85
CA GLU A 140 1.82 12.85 8.08
C GLU A 140 2.84 11.75 8.45
N PRO A 141 2.58 10.42 8.22
CA PRO A 141 3.58 9.38 8.45
C PRO A 141 4.75 9.47 7.47
N TYR A 142 4.57 10.16 6.36
CA TYR A 142 5.60 10.32 5.35
C TYR A 142 6.58 11.43 5.77
N LYS A 143 7.79 11.05 6.10
CA LYS A 143 8.89 11.99 6.29
C LYS A 143 9.70 12.03 5.01
N ALA A 144 9.59 13.13 4.27
CA ALA A 144 10.49 13.41 3.16
C ALA A 144 11.92 13.48 3.72
N HIS A 145 12.79 12.59 3.25
CA HIS A 145 14.21 12.67 3.52
C HIS A 145 14.87 13.49 2.40
N GLU A 146 15.80 14.36 2.75
CA GLU A 146 16.62 15.03 1.75
C GLU A 146 17.25 14.00 0.83
N VAL A 147 17.20 14.27 -0.49
CA VAL A 147 17.87 13.43 -1.48
C VAL A 147 19.36 13.60 -1.29
N VAL A 148 19.97 12.71 -0.52
CA VAL A 148 21.42 12.66 -0.36
C VAL A 148 22.00 12.03 -1.62
N GLY A 149 22.52 12.84 -2.52
CA GLY A 149 23.34 12.40 -3.64
C GLY A 149 22.80 12.65 -5.04
N ALA A 150 22.30 13.83 -5.31
CA ALA A 150 22.32 14.39 -6.65
C ALA A 150 23.63 15.19 -6.80
N LEU A 151 24.69 14.54 -7.25
CA LEU A 151 25.86 15.15 -7.86
C LEU A 151 25.87 14.77 -9.33
#